data_080f0722764ef8c427d98cd8d1bf7486
#
_entry.id   080f0722764ef8c427d98cd8d1bf7486
#
_cell.length_a   1.000
_cell.length_b   1.000
_cell.length_c   1.000
_cell.angle_alpha   90.00
_cell.angle_beta   90.00
_cell.angle_gamma   90.00
#
_symmetry.space_group_name_H-M   'P 1'
#
loop_
_entity.id
_entity.type
_entity.pdbx_description
1 polymer ?
#
loop_
_entity_poly.entity_id
_entity_poly.type
_entity_poly.pdbx_seq_one_letter_code
_entity_poly.pdbx_strand_id
1 'polypeptide(L)'
;MTRSTSRLRRAFAALACSMLLLGTAHAGAPMVKTQAPGYYRFMLGDFEVTALFDGTVDLHPTKLLTNTTPANVTKMLARSFEKEPLPLSVNAYLINTGSKLVLIDTGAGSLLGPGLGAVANNLKAAGYQLEQVDEIFLTHMHIDHIGGLVSDGKPVFPNALVRADQRDADYWLSQSNMDKAPPNMKEFFKAATTAMDPYVSANKFKSFDGDTELLPGIKAIMTRGHTAGHSIFVVESQGQKLALWGDLMHVAAVQFPQPQVTIVFDSDSKAAAVQRKKAFADAAGKGYIVGAAHLPFPGLGHLRAEGKGYVFVPLDYTPVK
;
A
#
# COMPACT_ATOMS: atom_id res chain seq x y z
N MET A 1 -57.21 -52.84 44.53
CA MET A 1 -57.07 -51.78 43.49
C MET A 1 -56.14 -50.64 43.93
N THR A 2 -54.84 -50.87 44.23
CA THR A 2 -53.97 -49.83 44.79
C THR A 2 -52.48 -49.88 44.24
N ARG A 3 -52.24 -50.53 43.08
CA ARG A 3 -50.85 -50.61 42.50
C ARG A 3 -50.66 -49.78 41.21
N SER A 4 -51.71 -49.12 40.69
CA SER A 4 -51.54 -48.40 39.37
C SER A 4 -51.12 -46.93 39.51
N THR A 5 -51.38 -46.28 40.63
CA THR A 5 -51.15 -44.83 40.84
C THR A 5 -49.69 -44.49 41.17
N SER A 6 -48.89 -45.48 41.68
CA SER A 6 -47.50 -45.23 42.03
C SER A 6 -46.54 -45.26 40.82
N ARG A 7 -46.89 -45.99 39.73
CA ARG A 7 -46.07 -46.05 38.49
C ARG A 7 -46.24 -44.79 37.64
N LEU A 8 -47.44 -44.20 37.61
CA LEU A 8 -47.64 -42.92 36.88
C LEU A 8 -46.94 -41.73 37.55
N ARG A 9 -46.90 -41.68 38.89
CA ARG A 9 -46.19 -40.58 39.60
C ARG A 9 -44.64 -40.67 39.42
N ARG A 10 -44.08 -41.87 39.31
CA ARG A 10 -42.64 -42.05 39.03
C ARG A 10 -42.27 -41.74 37.58
N ALA A 11 -43.16 -41.97 36.63
CA ALA A 11 -42.98 -41.63 35.24
C ALA A 11 -43.03 -40.08 35.01
N PHE A 12 -43.93 -39.37 35.69
CA PHE A 12 -44.00 -37.92 35.64
C PHE A 12 -42.82 -37.23 36.34
N ALA A 13 -42.30 -37.78 37.43
CA ALA A 13 -41.13 -37.23 38.12
C ALA A 13 -39.83 -37.43 37.27
N ALA A 14 -39.70 -38.55 36.55
CA ALA A 14 -38.58 -38.80 35.67
C ALA A 14 -38.62 -37.89 34.41
N LEU A 15 -39.80 -37.60 33.88
CA LEU A 15 -39.96 -36.71 32.72
C LEU A 15 -39.73 -35.23 33.08
N ALA A 16 -40.10 -34.79 34.30
CA ALA A 16 -39.83 -33.44 34.78
C ALA A 16 -38.35 -33.18 35.09
N CYS A 17 -37.60 -34.20 35.57
CA CYS A 17 -36.14 -34.08 35.75
C CYS A 17 -35.35 -34.06 34.43
N SER A 18 -35.89 -34.69 33.38
CA SER A 18 -35.22 -34.68 32.06
C SER A 18 -35.38 -33.34 31.28
N MET A 19 -36.38 -32.54 31.62
CA MET A 19 -36.57 -31.21 31.00
C MET A 19 -35.78 -30.06 31.67
N LEU A 20 -35.16 -30.29 32.81
CA LEU A 20 -34.36 -29.29 33.53
C LEU A 20 -32.88 -29.28 33.15
N LEU A 21 -32.45 -30.15 32.23
CA LEU A 21 -31.07 -30.24 31.74
C LEU A 21 -30.85 -29.71 30.31
N LEU A 22 -31.87 -29.04 29.73
CA LEU A 22 -31.66 -28.18 28.56
C LEU A 22 -31.11 -26.83 29.05
N GLY A 23 -29.96 -26.90 29.76
CA GLY A 23 -29.11 -25.73 29.92
C GLY A 23 -28.78 -25.20 28.53
N THR A 24 -29.20 -23.98 28.23
CA THR A 24 -28.75 -23.27 27.04
C THR A 24 -27.23 -23.22 27.08
N ALA A 25 -26.61 -24.16 26.38
CA ALA A 25 -25.21 -24.04 26.08
C ALA A 25 -25.06 -22.77 25.24
N HIS A 26 -24.83 -21.63 25.91
CA HIS A 26 -24.32 -20.44 25.24
C HIS A 26 -22.94 -20.78 24.74
N ALA A 27 -22.88 -21.40 23.57
CA ALA A 27 -21.63 -21.44 22.82
C ALA A 27 -21.29 -19.98 22.52
N GLY A 28 -20.20 -19.47 23.12
CA GLY A 28 -19.72 -18.13 22.80
C GLY A 28 -19.50 -18.01 21.28
N ALA A 29 -19.74 -16.81 20.73
CA ALA A 29 -19.54 -16.56 19.31
C ALA A 29 -18.08 -16.93 18.91
N PRO A 30 -17.85 -17.73 17.87
CA PRO A 30 -16.51 -18.06 17.41
C PRO A 30 -15.78 -16.80 16.96
N MET A 31 -14.48 -16.72 17.24
CA MET A 31 -13.63 -15.62 16.74
C MET A 31 -13.52 -15.71 15.24
N VAL A 32 -13.78 -14.59 14.53
CA VAL A 32 -13.73 -14.51 13.07
C VAL A 32 -12.29 -14.64 12.53
N LYS A 33 -11.28 -14.10 13.24
CA LYS A 33 -9.84 -14.20 12.93
C LYS A 33 -9.43 -13.79 11.50
N THR A 34 -10.26 -13.03 10.80
CA THR A 34 -9.99 -12.44 9.50
C THR A 34 -10.16 -10.94 9.58
N GLN A 35 -9.32 -10.20 8.87
CA GLN A 35 -9.44 -8.75 8.77
C GLN A 35 -10.54 -8.38 7.77
N ALA A 36 -11.14 -7.19 7.95
CA ALA A 36 -12.00 -6.59 6.94
C ALA A 36 -11.22 -6.38 5.62
N PRO A 37 -11.90 -6.28 4.46
CA PRO A 37 -11.23 -5.96 3.20
C PRO A 37 -10.39 -4.69 3.33
N GLY A 38 -9.17 -4.73 2.79
CA GLY A 38 -8.18 -3.67 2.91
C GLY A 38 -8.40 -2.57 1.86
N TYR A 39 -9.51 -1.85 1.92
CA TYR A 39 -9.71 -0.64 1.13
C TYR A 39 -10.32 0.48 1.96
N TYR A 40 -9.97 1.71 1.61
CA TYR A 40 -10.53 2.93 2.18
C TYR A 40 -10.82 3.92 1.05
N ARG A 41 -11.99 4.57 1.08
CA ARG A 41 -12.48 5.40 -0.02
C ARG A 41 -12.89 6.79 0.45
N PHE A 42 -12.57 7.82 -0.37
CA PHE A 42 -13.04 9.19 -0.17
C PHE A 42 -13.17 9.91 -1.51
N MET A 43 -13.87 11.05 -1.51
CA MET A 43 -13.94 11.93 -2.68
C MET A 43 -12.85 13.00 -2.61
N LEU A 44 -12.16 13.24 -3.72
CA LEU A 44 -11.26 14.37 -3.97
C LEU A 44 -11.90 15.24 -5.06
N GLY A 45 -12.70 16.22 -4.67
CA GLY A 45 -13.56 16.92 -5.62
C GLY A 45 -14.51 15.93 -6.32
N ASP A 46 -14.42 15.84 -7.65
CA ASP A 46 -15.23 14.91 -8.46
C ASP A 46 -14.57 13.53 -8.65
N PHE A 47 -13.35 13.34 -8.17
CA PHE A 47 -12.64 12.07 -8.29
C PHE A 47 -12.87 11.18 -7.06
N GLU A 48 -13.17 9.91 -7.29
CA GLU A 48 -13.20 8.92 -6.23
C GLU A 48 -11.80 8.32 -6.05
N VAL A 49 -11.25 8.41 -4.85
CA VAL A 49 -9.95 7.84 -4.49
C VAL A 49 -10.15 6.65 -3.56
N THR A 50 -9.58 5.51 -3.90
CA THR A 50 -9.60 4.31 -3.07
C THR A 50 -8.17 3.87 -2.77
N ALA A 51 -7.76 3.94 -1.50
CA ALA A 51 -6.54 3.28 -1.03
C ALA A 51 -6.76 1.77 -1.00
N LEU A 52 -5.78 1.01 -1.48
CA LEU A 52 -5.79 -0.45 -1.53
C LEU A 52 -4.59 -0.98 -0.76
N PHE A 53 -4.85 -1.80 0.25
CA PHE A 53 -3.82 -2.45 1.04
C PHE A 53 -3.31 -3.71 0.31
N ASP A 54 -2.00 -3.81 0.14
CA ASP A 54 -1.38 -5.03 -0.42
C ASP A 54 -1.02 -6.04 0.67
N GLY A 55 -0.63 -5.55 1.82
CA GLY A 55 -0.17 -6.35 2.95
C GLY A 55 0.94 -5.65 3.73
N THR A 56 1.71 -6.44 4.48
CA THR A 56 2.86 -5.96 5.24
C THR A 56 4.08 -6.83 5.00
N VAL A 57 5.26 -6.20 5.07
CA VAL A 57 6.56 -6.87 5.12
C VAL A 57 7.29 -6.47 6.40
N ASP A 58 7.94 -7.46 7.05
CA ASP A 58 8.71 -7.21 8.26
C ASP A 58 10.02 -6.49 7.93
N LEU A 59 10.15 -5.26 8.41
CA LEU A 59 11.33 -4.43 8.21
C LEU A 59 12.18 -4.36 9.49
N HIS A 60 13.51 -4.23 9.32
CA HIS A 60 14.45 -3.97 10.41
C HIS A 60 15.09 -2.58 10.23
N PRO A 61 14.42 -1.49 10.62
CA PRO A 61 14.87 -0.13 10.39
C PRO A 61 16.26 0.18 10.91
N THR A 62 16.68 -0.41 12.03
CA THR A 62 18.04 -0.19 12.59
C THR A 62 19.16 -0.68 11.67
N LYS A 63 18.87 -1.62 10.77
CA LYS A 63 19.83 -2.16 9.79
C LYS A 63 19.75 -1.45 8.43
N LEU A 64 18.63 -0.82 8.14
CA LEU A 64 18.30 -0.33 6.80
C LEU A 64 18.36 1.20 6.70
N LEU A 65 18.00 1.92 7.78
CA LEU A 65 18.08 3.38 7.78
C LEU A 65 19.52 3.85 7.87
N THR A 66 19.85 4.83 7.05
CA THR A 66 21.18 5.43 6.94
C THR A 66 21.13 6.92 7.29
N ASN A 67 22.29 7.55 7.46
CA ASN A 67 22.40 8.93 7.94
C ASN A 67 21.74 9.14 9.33
N THR A 68 21.78 8.09 10.16
CA THR A 68 21.30 8.04 11.53
C THR A 68 22.02 6.92 12.28
N THR A 69 21.72 6.70 13.57
CA THR A 69 22.30 5.60 14.36
C THR A 69 21.21 4.59 14.75
N PRO A 70 21.54 3.29 14.90
CA PRO A 70 20.58 2.29 15.38
C PRO A 70 19.91 2.68 16.72
N ALA A 71 20.67 3.24 17.64
CA ALA A 71 20.13 3.71 18.92
C ALA A 71 19.08 4.84 18.75
N ASN A 72 19.32 5.77 17.82
CA ASN A 72 18.34 6.81 17.49
C ASN A 72 17.09 6.22 16.86
N VAL A 73 17.24 5.28 15.91
CA VAL A 73 16.11 4.57 15.28
C VAL A 73 15.25 3.88 16.33
N THR A 74 15.87 3.05 17.21
CA THR A 74 15.17 2.37 18.31
C THR A 74 14.41 3.35 19.20
N LYS A 75 15.04 4.48 19.56
CA LYS A 75 14.39 5.53 20.36
C LYS A 75 13.19 6.14 19.66
N MET A 76 13.29 6.40 18.36
CA MET A 76 12.21 7.00 17.58
C MET A 76 11.03 6.02 17.41
N LEU A 77 11.29 4.75 17.11
CA LEU A 77 10.26 3.70 17.04
C LEU A 77 9.51 3.58 18.38
N ALA A 78 10.25 3.50 19.49
CA ALA A 78 9.65 3.40 20.83
C ALA A 78 8.73 4.59 21.18
N ARG A 79 9.03 5.81 20.70
CA ARG A 79 8.15 6.99 20.88
C ARG A 79 6.84 6.87 20.13
N SER A 80 6.81 6.07 19.08
CA SER A 80 5.61 5.76 18.27
C SER A 80 4.97 4.43 18.67
N PHE A 81 5.38 3.83 19.80
CA PHE A 81 4.93 2.51 20.26
C PHE A 81 5.22 1.38 19.27
N GLU A 82 6.24 1.55 18.44
CA GLU A 82 6.71 0.60 17.45
C GLU A 82 7.98 -0.11 17.91
N LYS A 83 8.25 -1.27 17.34
CA LYS A 83 9.46 -2.08 17.57
C LYS A 83 9.83 -2.87 16.32
N GLU A 84 11.03 -3.42 16.29
CA GLU A 84 11.45 -4.37 15.25
C GLU A 84 11.06 -5.83 15.58
N PRO A 85 10.70 -6.65 14.57
CA PRO A 85 10.48 -6.22 13.19
C PRO A 85 9.29 -5.27 13.09
N LEU A 86 9.41 -4.26 12.21
CA LEU A 86 8.34 -3.30 11.95
C LEU A 86 7.48 -3.81 10.79
N PRO A 87 6.17 -4.06 10.99
CA PRO A 87 5.28 -4.42 9.89
C PRO A 87 5.06 -3.20 8.98
N LEU A 88 5.83 -3.14 7.91
CA LEU A 88 5.74 -2.06 6.93
C LEU A 88 4.58 -2.33 5.98
N SER A 89 3.62 -1.41 5.91
CA SER A 89 2.52 -1.47 4.94
C SER A 89 3.03 -1.30 3.51
N VAL A 90 2.35 -1.96 2.57
CA VAL A 90 2.43 -1.67 1.14
C VAL A 90 1.04 -1.28 0.68
N ASN A 91 0.90 -0.06 0.13
CA ASN A 91 -0.36 0.53 -0.30
C ASN A 91 -0.29 0.92 -1.78
N ALA A 92 -1.38 0.71 -2.50
CA ALA A 92 -1.63 1.22 -3.85
C ALA A 92 -2.87 2.13 -3.81
N TYR A 93 -3.08 2.93 -4.86
CA TYR A 93 -4.19 3.88 -4.89
C TYR A 93 -4.94 3.82 -6.22
N LEU A 94 -6.24 3.64 -6.16
CA LEU A 94 -7.12 3.62 -7.33
C LEU A 94 -7.85 4.96 -7.43
N ILE A 95 -7.79 5.60 -8.61
CA ILE A 95 -8.41 6.89 -8.90
C ILE A 95 -9.46 6.67 -9.98
N ASN A 96 -10.72 6.89 -9.67
CA ASN A 96 -11.78 6.95 -10.65
C ASN A 96 -12.08 8.42 -10.96
N THR A 97 -11.77 8.84 -12.17
CA THR A 97 -12.00 10.23 -12.64
C THR A 97 -13.40 10.43 -13.23
N GLY A 98 -14.26 9.38 -13.21
CA GLY A 98 -15.53 9.34 -13.93
C GLY A 98 -15.39 8.95 -15.42
N SER A 99 -14.23 9.19 -16.02
CA SER A 99 -13.94 8.80 -17.42
C SER A 99 -12.84 7.74 -17.54
N LYS A 100 -11.96 7.63 -16.54
CA LYS A 100 -10.84 6.68 -16.48
C LYS A 100 -10.70 6.10 -15.08
N LEU A 101 -10.35 4.83 -15.01
CA LEU A 101 -9.96 4.14 -13.80
C LEU A 101 -8.44 3.94 -13.82
N VAL A 102 -7.73 4.63 -12.94
CA VAL A 102 -6.26 4.68 -12.90
C VAL A 102 -5.77 4.05 -11.60
N LEU A 103 -4.87 3.10 -11.70
CA LEU A 103 -4.21 2.50 -10.55
C LEU A 103 -2.79 3.06 -10.41
N ILE A 104 -2.44 3.54 -9.22
CA ILE A 104 -1.08 4.00 -8.88
C ILE A 104 -0.41 2.92 -8.07
N ASP A 105 0.61 2.29 -8.66
CA ASP A 105 1.30 1.08 -8.20
C ASP A 105 0.36 -0.14 -8.09
N THR A 106 0.94 -1.33 -7.93
CA THR A 106 0.17 -2.60 -7.98
C THR A 106 0.44 -3.53 -6.81
N GLY A 107 1.27 -3.09 -5.85
CA GLY A 107 1.74 -3.97 -4.78
C GLY A 107 2.79 -4.98 -5.24
N ALA A 108 3.15 -5.89 -4.35
CA ALA A 108 4.19 -6.90 -4.55
C ALA A 108 3.70 -8.17 -5.28
N GLY A 109 2.39 -8.35 -5.40
CA GLY A 109 1.85 -9.62 -5.88
C GLY A 109 2.34 -10.78 -5.03
N SER A 110 2.80 -11.85 -5.68
CA SER A 110 3.37 -13.03 -5.01
C SER A 110 4.89 -12.97 -4.79
N LEU A 111 5.56 -11.88 -5.20
CA LEU A 111 7.02 -11.84 -5.34
C LEU A 111 7.76 -11.65 -4.01
N LEU A 112 7.14 -11.09 -2.99
CA LEU A 112 7.75 -10.83 -1.68
C LEU A 112 7.13 -11.66 -0.53
N GLY A 113 6.50 -12.79 -0.87
CA GLY A 113 6.00 -13.76 0.11
C GLY A 113 4.52 -13.61 0.44
N PRO A 114 3.98 -14.46 1.35
CA PRO A 114 2.55 -14.66 1.54
C PRO A 114 1.83 -13.54 2.31
N GLY A 115 2.57 -12.58 2.87
CA GLY A 115 2.02 -11.43 3.62
C GLY A 115 1.55 -10.27 2.73
N LEU A 116 1.77 -10.36 1.43
CA LEU A 116 1.52 -9.34 0.41
C LEU A 116 0.65 -9.90 -0.72
N GLY A 117 0.31 -9.07 -1.71
CA GLY A 117 -0.41 -9.49 -2.92
C GLY A 117 -1.92 -9.32 -2.85
N ALA A 118 -2.44 -8.52 -1.92
CA ALA A 118 -3.87 -8.34 -1.75
C ALA A 118 -4.49 -7.22 -2.60
N VAL A 119 -3.72 -6.40 -3.34
CA VAL A 119 -4.23 -5.27 -4.13
C VAL A 119 -5.37 -5.70 -5.06
N ALA A 120 -5.18 -6.75 -5.86
CA ALA A 120 -6.19 -7.22 -6.81
C ALA A 120 -7.49 -7.68 -6.11
N ASN A 121 -7.38 -8.36 -4.97
CA ASN A 121 -8.53 -8.81 -4.20
C ASN A 121 -9.25 -7.64 -3.51
N ASN A 122 -8.50 -6.67 -2.98
CA ASN A 122 -9.05 -5.48 -2.34
C ASN A 122 -9.71 -4.54 -3.37
N LEU A 123 -9.18 -4.46 -4.60
CA LEU A 123 -9.83 -3.75 -5.71
C LEU A 123 -11.18 -4.38 -6.04
N LYS A 124 -11.28 -5.71 -6.11
CA LYS A 124 -12.55 -6.41 -6.32
C LYS A 124 -13.51 -6.20 -5.15
N ALA A 125 -13.02 -6.27 -3.92
CA ALA A 125 -13.83 -6.01 -2.72
C ALA A 125 -14.34 -4.56 -2.68
N ALA A 126 -13.58 -3.62 -3.25
CA ALA A 126 -13.99 -2.23 -3.41
C ALA A 126 -15.04 -2.01 -4.52
N GLY A 127 -15.43 -3.07 -5.25
CA GLY A 127 -16.54 -3.04 -6.23
C GLY A 127 -16.08 -2.86 -7.67
N TYR A 128 -14.79 -2.91 -7.96
CA TYR A 128 -14.25 -2.82 -9.32
C TYR A 128 -13.80 -4.19 -9.85
N GLN A 129 -13.63 -4.31 -11.16
CA GLN A 129 -13.03 -5.47 -11.81
C GLN A 129 -11.64 -5.11 -12.35
N LEU A 130 -10.73 -6.08 -12.43
CA LEU A 130 -9.36 -5.87 -12.90
C LEU A 130 -9.31 -5.39 -14.35
N GLU A 131 -10.27 -5.85 -15.17
CA GLU A 131 -10.43 -5.49 -16.57
C GLU A 131 -10.92 -4.06 -16.78
N GLN A 132 -11.42 -3.40 -15.74
CA GLN A 132 -11.87 -2.00 -15.80
C GLN A 132 -10.74 -1.00 -15.63
N VAL A 133 -9.56 -1.43 -15.14
CA VAL A 133 -8.41 -0.54 -15.01
C VAL A 133 -7.92 -0.14 -16.40
N ASP A 134 -8.02 1.16 -16.70
CA ASP A 134 -7.62 1.72 -18.00
C ASP A 134 -6.13 1.99 -18.06
N GLU A 135 -5.55 2.52 -16.99
CA GLU A 135 -4.12 2.87 -16.91
C GLU A 135 -3.53 2.52 -15.54
N ILE A 136 -2.26 2.16 -15.54
CA ILE A 136 -1.47 1.95 -14.33
C ILE A 136 -0.26 2.88 -14.39
N PHE A 137 -0.10 3.71 -13.36
CA PHE A 137 1.05 4.60 -13.25
C PHE A 137 1.95 4.10 -12.14
N LEU A 138 3.18 3.78 -12.48
CA LEU A 138 4.19 3.29 -11.55
C LEU A 138 5.02 4.44 -11.01
N THR A 139 5.08 4.56 -9.68
CA THR A 139 5.94 5.54 -9.03
C THR A 139 7.41 5.24 -9.32
N HIS A 140 7.76 3.95 -9.33
CA HIS A 140 9.05 3.40 -9.71
C HIS A 140 8.95 1.87 -9.89
N MET A 141 10.05 1.20 -10.27
CA MET A 141 10.01 -0.22 -10.63
C MET A 141 10.61 -1.16 -9.57
N HIS A 142 10.48 -0.88 -8.27
CA HIS A 142 10.74 -1.89 -7.24
C HIS A 142 9.62 -2.92 -7.15
N ILE A 143 9.94 -4.10 -6.61
CA ILE A 143 9.08 -5.29 -6.65
C ILE A 143 7.72 -5.06 -5.99
N ASP A 144 7.69 -4.33 -4.90
CA ASP A 144 6.47 -4.04 -4.13
C ASP A 144 5.57 -2.97 -4.75
N HIS A 145 5.95 -2.41 -5.91
CA HIS A 145 5.15 -1.49 -6.71
C HIS A 145 4.67 -2.10 -8.03
N ILE A 146 5.45 -3.04 -8.57
CA ILE A 146 5.17 -3.64 -9.88
C ILE A 146 4.76 -5.12 -9.81
N GLY A 147 5.00 -5.80 -8.68
CA GLY A 147 4.82 -7.25 -8.60
C GLY A 147 3.38 -7.71 -8.83
N GLY A 148 2.39 -6.87 -8.50
CA GLY A 148 0.99 -7.14 -8.76
C GLY A 148 0.55 -7.00 -10.22
N LEU A 149 1.43 -6.57 -11.13
CA LEU A 149 1.14 -6.53 -12.58
C LEU A 149 0.94 -7.91 -13.18
N VAL A 150 1.58 -8.94 -12.62
CA VAL A 150 1.59 -10.29 -13.18
C VAL A 150 1.24 -11.34 -12.15
N SER A 151 0.50 -12.34 -12.55
CA SER A 151 0.25 -13.59 -11.79
C SER A 151 0.35 -14.77 -12.74
N ASP A 152 1.14 -15.79 -12.36
CA ASP A 152 1.37 -16.98 -13.18
C ASP A 152 1.76 -16.67 -14.64
N GLY A 153 2.60 -15.63 -14.82
CA GLY A 153 3.07 -15.18 -16.12
C GLY A 153 2.03 -14.46 -16.99
N LYS A 154 0.84 -14.14 -16.46
CA LYS A 154 -0.24 -13.45 -17.15
C LYS A 154 -0.47 -12.06 -16.59
N PRO A 155 -0.87 -11.07 -17.41
CA PRO A 155 -1.21 -9.74 -16.91
C PRO A 155 -2.45 -9.82 -16.01
N VAL A 156 -2.33 -9.23 -14.81
CA VAL A 156 -3.44 -9.14 -13.84
C VAL A 156 -4.47 -8.09 -14.30
N PHE A 157 -4.02 -7.04 -14.97
CA PHE A 157 -4.84 -5.95 -15.49
C PHE A 157 -4.80 -5.96 -17.03
N PRO A 158 -5.57 -6.84 -17.68
CA PRO A 158 -5.36 -7.18 -19.10
C PRO A 158 -5.65 -6.02 -20.05
N ASN A 159 -6.44 -5.02 -19.64
CA ASN A 159 -6.79 -3.88 -20.49
C ASN A 159 -5.92 -2.64 -20.23
N ALA A 160 -5.18 -2.61 -19.13
CA ALA A 160 -4.44 -1.43 -18.69
C ALA A 160 -3.27 -1.08 -19.60
N LEU A 161 -3.07 0.23 -19.83
CA LEU A 161 -1.82 0.80 -20.33
C LEU A 161 -0.93 1.11 -19.11
N VAL A 162 0.25 0.49 -19.01
CA VAL A 162 1.22 0.75 -17.95
C VAL A 162 2.12 1.92 -18.32
N ARG A 163 2.36 2.83 -17.37
CA ARG A 163 3.21 4.01 -17.54
C ARG A 163 4.23 4.11 -16.41
N ALA A 164 5.48 4.42 -16.76
CA ALA A 164 6.56 4.68 -15.81
C ALA A 164 7.53 5.72 -16.37
N ASP A 165 8.36 6.34 -15.51
CA ASP A 165 9.44 7.22 -15.99
C ASP A 165 10.42 6.42 -16.84
N GLN A 166 10.86 7.05 -17.95
CA GLN A 166 11.77 6.44 -18.92
C GLN A 166 13.07 5.94 -18.29
N ARG A 167 13.58 6.64 -17.26
CA ARG A 167 14.85 6.27 -16.61
C ARG A 167 14.76 5.00 -15.80
N ASP A 168 13.62 4.77 -15.14
CA ASP A 168 13.39 3.49 -14.45
C ASP A 168 13.25 2.35 -15.45
N ALA A 169 12.52 2.58 -16.54
CA ALA A 169 12.43 1.58 -17.63
C ALA A 169 13.80 1.27 -18.22
N ASP A 170 14.59 2.29 -18.57
CA ASP A 170 15.94 2.14 -19.13
C ASP A 170 16.91 1.42 -18.17
N TYR A 171 16.71 1.59 -16.87
CA TYR A 171 17.54 0.95 -15.87
C TYR A 171 17.10 -0.50 -15.60
N TRP A 172 15.84 -0.70 -15.17
CA TRP A 172 15.37 -1.98 -14.67
C TRP A 172 15.06 -3.02 -15.76
N LEU A 173 14.72 -2.59 -16.98
CA LEU A 173 14.44 -3.51 -18.11
C LEU A 173 15.68 -3.77 -18.99
N SER A 174 16.85 -3.27 -18.59
CA SER A 174 18.12 -3.43 -19.32
C SER A 174 18.84 -4.71 -18.94
N GLN A 175 18.95 -5.65 -19.88
CA GLN A 175 19.78 -6.85 -19.73
C GLN A 175 21.23 -6.50 -19.37
N SER A 176 21.80 -5.47 -20.03
CA SER A 176 23.18 -5.02 -19.76
C SER A 176 23.38 -4.51 -18.33
N ASN A 177 22.37 -3.84 -17.75
CA ASN A 177 22.43 -3.41 -16.35
C ASN A 177 22.30 -4.61 -15.41
N MET A 178 21.40 -5.55 -15.70
CA MET A 178 21.26 -6.78 -14.94
C MET A 178 22.55 -7.60 -14.91
N ASP A 179 23.23 -7.73 -16.04
CA ASP A 179 24.47 -8.50 -16.14
C ASP A 179 25.58 -7.91 -15.26
N LYS A 180 25.65 -6.58 -15.18
CA LYS A 180 26.61 -5.82 -14.37
C LYS A 180 26.22 -5.68 -12.90
N ALA A 181 24.96 -5.97 -12.55
CA ALA A 181 24.45 -5.80 -11.21
C ALA A 181 25.07 -6.81 -10.22
N PRO A 182 25.25 -6.42 -8.95
CA PRO A 182 25.64 -7.36 -7.90
C PRO A 182 24.64 -8.53 -7.79
N PRO A 183 25.08 -9.72 -7.35
CA PRO A 183 24.21 -10.91 -7.31
C PRO A 183 22.87 -10.70 -6.57
N ASN A 184 22.88 -9.96 -5.47
CA ASN A 184 21.69 -9.65 -4.70
C ASN A 184 20.71 -8.68 -5.39
N MET A 185 21.15 -7.95 -6.41
CA MET A 185 20.29 -7.05 -7.19
C MET A 185 19.69 -7.72 -8.42
N LYS A 186 20.27 -8.83 -8.90
CA LYS A 186 19.81 -9.51 -10.12
C LYS A 186 18.35 -9.99 -10.03
N GLU A 187 17.90 -10.40 -8.84
CA GLU A 187 16.51 -10.83 -8.65
C GLU A 187 15.53 -9.67 -8.79
N PHE A 188 15.91 -8.45 -8.44
CA PHE A 188 15.08 -7.25 -8.66
C PHE A 188 14.93 -6.95 -10.17
N PHE A 189 15.99 -7.07 -10.95
CA PHE A 189 15.92 -6.93 -12.41
C PHE A 189 15.03 -8.01 -13.05
N LYS A 190 15.17 -9.27 -12.61
CA LYS A 190 14.32 -10.36 -13.10
C LYS A 190 12.86 -10.12 -12.76
N ALA A 191 12.57 -9.68 -11.53
CA ALA A 191 11.22 -9.36 -11.12
C ALA A 191 10.62 -8.23 -11.96
N ALA A 192 11.40 -7.15 -12.21
CA ALA A 192 10.98 -6.04 -13.06
C ALA A 192 10.69 -6.51 -14.50
N THR A 193 11.59 -7.28 -15.10
CA THR A 193 11.39 -7.83 -16.44
C THR A 193 10.16 -8.75 -16.48
N THR A 194 10.04 -9.69 -15.53
CA THR A 194 8.89 -10.62 -15.46
C THR A 194 7.56 -9.89 -15.32
N ALA A 195 7.49 -8.85 -14.49
CA ALA A 195 6.27 -8.09 -14.28
C ALA A 195 5.89 -7.26 -15.51
N MET A 196 6.87 -6.71 -16.22
CA MET A 196 6.64 -5.79 -17.35
C MET A 196 6.51 -6.49 -18.70
N ASP A 197 7.12 -7.65 -18.90
CA ASP A 197 7.15 -8.36 -20.20
C ASP A 197 5.76 -8.55 -20.85
N PRO A 198 4.69 -8.96 -20.12
CA PRO A 198 3.38 -9.13 -20.74
C PRO A 198 2.81 -7.84 -21.33
N TYR A 199 3.10 -6.69 -20.69
CA TYR A 199 2.64 -5.37 -21.13
C TYR A 199 3.50 -4.81 -22.26
N VAL A 200 4.83 -4.98 -22.17
CA VAL A 200 5.77 -4.56 -23.24
C VAL A 200 5.48 -5.35 -24.50
N SER A 201 5.37 -6.67 -24.42
CA SER A 201 5.09 -7.55 -25.57
C SER A 201 3.74 -7.29 -26.22
N ALA A 202 2.74 -6.83 -25.45
CA ALA A 202 1.41 -6.48 -25.94
C ALA A 202 1.29 -5.02 -26.43
N ASN A 203 2.39 -4.23 -26.48
CA ASN A 203 2.39 -2.78 -26.74
C ASN A 203 1.49 -1.99 -25.76
N LYS A 204 1.39 -2.46 -24.51
CA LYS A 204 0.64 -1.85 -23.41
C LYS A 204 1.55 -1.21 -22.36
N PHE A 205 2.75 -0.87 -22.72
CA PHE A 205 3.69 -0.06 -21.92
C PHE A 205 4.06 1.21 -22.69
N LYS A 206 4.00 2.36 -22.00
CA LYS A 206 4.43 3.64 -22.55
C LYS A 206 5.11 4.47 -21.47
N SER A 207 6.38 4.72 -21.61
CA SER A 207 7.14 5.59 -20.71
C SER A 207 6.72 7.06 -20.82
N PHE A 208 7.04 7.82 -19.79
CA PHE A 208 7.02 9.29 -19.78
C PHE A 208 8.39 9.82 -19.33
N ASP A 209 8.68 11.08 -19.59
CA ASP A 209 9.93 11.73 -19.17
C ASP A 209 9.63 12.99 -18.38
N GLY A 210 10.08 13.00 -17.12
CA GLY A 210 10.00 14.14 -16.24
C GLY A 210 8.58 14.54 -15.81
N ASP A 211 8.44 15.82 -15.46
CA ASP A 211 7.15 16.37 -15.04
C ASP A 211 6.18 16.39 -16.22
N THR A 212 5.14 15.56 -16.15
CA THR A 212 4.22 15.32 -17.28
C THR A 212 2.79 15.17 -16.80
N GLU A 213 1.86 15.88 -17.39
CA GLU A 213 0.44 15.58 -17.22
C GLU A 213 0.09 14.36 -18.06
N LEU A 214 -0.31 13.28 -17.37
CA LEU A 214 -0.60 12.00 -17.98
C LEU A 214 -2.06 11.87 -18.39
N LEU A 215 -2.94 12.42 -17.56
CA LEU A 215 -4.38 12.56 -17.78
C LEU A 215 -4.85 13.90 -17.20
N PRO A 216 -5.98 14.44 -17.66
CA PRO A 216 -6.56 15.64 -17.04
C PRO A 216 -6.72 15.47 -15.52
N GLY A 217 -6.04 16.33 -14.76
CA GLY A 217 -6.02 16.28 -13.30
C GLY A 217 -5.07 15.24 -12.68
N ILE A 218 -4.27 14.51 -13.45
CA ILE A 218 -3.26 13.58 -12.91
C ILE A 218 -1.90 13.85 -13.57
N LYS A 219 -0.94 14.30 -12.75
CA LYS A 219 0.40 14.70 -13.20
C LYS A 219 1.49 13.91 -12.48
N ALA A 220 2.45 13.37 -13.24
CA ALA A 220 3.71 12.89 -12.70
C ALA A 220 4.63 14.08 -12.38
N ILE A 221 5.28 14.03 -11.23
CA ILE A 221 6.34 14.97 -10.82
C ILE A 221 7.57 14.16 -10.45
N MET A 222 8.68 14.42 -11.10
CA MET A 222 9.90 13.68 -10.83
C MET A 222 10.48 14.00 -9.45
N THR A 223 10.82 12.94 -8.72
CA THR A 223 11.43 13.01 -7.39
C THR A 223 12.58 12.00 -7.28
N ARG A 224 13.49 12.08 -8.23
CA ARG A 224 14.62 11.15 -8.40
C ARG A 224 15.50 11.06 -7.15
N GLY A 225 16.00 9.87 -6.87
CA GLY A 225 16.91 9.59 -5.76
C GLY A 225 16.66 8.23 -5.14
N HIS A 226 15.41 7.88 -4.84
CA HIS A 226 15.07 6.53 -4.43
C HIS A 226 15.36 5.55 -5.58
N THR A 227 14.81 5.79 -6.75
CA THR A 227 15.29 5.24 -8.01
C THR A 227 15.65 6.36 -9.00
N ALA A 228 16.25 6.00 -10.15
CA ALA A 228 16.62 6.94 -11.20
C ALA A 228 15.41 7.67 -11.80
N GLY A 229 14.25 7.00 -11.87
CA GLY A 229 13.00 7.50 -12.42
C GLY A 229 11.87 7.68 -11.38
N HIS A 230 12.16 7.62 -10.08
CA HIS A 230 11.13 7.78 -9.06
C HIS A 230 10.33 9.06 -9.27
N SER A 231 9.01 8.93 -9.29
CA SER A 231 8.05 10.01 -9.50
C SER A 231 6.93 9.93 -8.47
N ILE A 232 6.41 11.09 -8.06
CA ILE A 232 5.15 11.19 -7.33
C ILE A 232 4.03 11.52 -8.30
N PHE A 233 2.79 11.14 -7.96
CA PHE A 233 1.62 11.52 -8.75
C PHE A 233 0.79 12.54 -7.99
N VAL A 234 0.55 13.66 -8.63
CA VAL A 234 -0.34 14.72 -8.12
C VAL A 234 -1.70 14.57 -8.79
N VAL A 235 -2.73 14.40 -7.98
CA VAL A 235 -4.13 14.29 -8.39
C VAL A 235 -4.84 15.54 -7.94
N GLU A 236 -5.49 16.24 -8.86
CA GLU A 236 -6.20 17.49 -8.60
C GLU A 236 -7.61 17.45 -9.20
N SER A 237 -8.62 17.79 -8.39
CA SER A 237 -10.01 17.92 -8.82
C SER A 237 -10.71 18.97 -7.99
N GLN A 238 -11.45 19.89 -8.62
CA GLN A 238 -12.23 20.95 -7.97
C GLN A 238 -11.42 21.76 -6.92
N GLY A 239 -10.15 22.06 -7.23
CA GLY A 239 -9.26 22.78 -6.32
C GLY A 239 -8.72 21.99 -5.13
N GLN A 240 -9.11 20.72 -4.98
CA GLN A 240 -8.54 19.80 -4.00
C GLN A 240 -7.34 19.07 -4.61
N LYS A 241 -6.34 18.78 -3.76
CA LYS A 241 -5.09 18.17 -4.20
C LYS A 241 -4.69 16.99 -3.30
N LEU A 242 -4.29 15.91 -3.93
CA LEU A 242 -3.65 14.73 -3.33
C LEU A 242 -2.28 14.51 -4.00
N ALA A 243 -1.24 14.30 -3.21
CA ALA A 243 0.06 13.87 -3.72
C ALA A 243 0.36 12.43 -3.26
N LEU A 244 0.48 11.52 -4.20
CA LEU A 244 0.84 10.12 -3.97
C LEU A 244 2.36 9.96 -4.12
N TRP A 245 3.03 9.67 -3.02
CA TRP A 245 4.47 9.87 -2.87
C TRP A 245 5.33 8.66 -3.24
N GLY A 246 4.72 7.48 -3.43
CA GLY A 246 5.52 6.26 -3.55
C GLY A 246 6.50 6.13 -2.40
N ASP A 247 7.79 6.03 -2.69
CA ASP A 247 8.87 5.75 -1.75
C ASP A 247 9.70 6.99 -1.38
N LEU A 248 9.08 8.16 -1.32
CA LEU A 248 9.73 9.32 -0.69
C LEU A 248 10.10 9.06 0.78
N MET A 249 9.42 8.12 1.44
CA MET A 249 9.69 7.72 2.81
C MET A 249 9.18 6.29 3.08
N HIS A 250 9.80 5.62 4.07
CA HIS A 250 9.47 4.25 4.47
C HIS A 250 9.08 4.14 5.94
N VAL A 251 9.81 4.79 6.84
CA VAL A 251 9.62 4.68 8.29
C VAL A 251 9.14 6.00 8.85
N ALA A 252 7.82 6.13 8.99
CA ALA A 252 7.14 7.35 9.42
C ALA A 252 7.68 7.89 10.76
N ALA A 253 7.81 7.02 11.76
CA ALA A 253 8.31 7.37 13.10
C ALA A 253 9.69 8.02 13.11
N VAL A 254 10.51 7.76 12.08
CA VAL A 254 11.88 8.29 11.98
C VAL A 254 11.98 9.40 10.95
N GLN A 255 11.44 9.18 9.75
CA GLN A 255 11.70 10.08 8.61
C GLN A 255 10.83 11.34 8.60
N PHE A 256 9.66 11.34 9.26
CA PHE A 256 8.93 12.59 9.45
C PHE A 256 9.65 13.54 10.42
N PRO A 257 10.03 13.12 11.64
CA PRO A 257 10.79 14.00 12.52
C PRO A 257 12.20 14.33 12.01
N GLN A 258 12.80 13.44 11.20
CA GLN A 258 14.17 13.55 10.70
C GLN A 258 14.24 13.29 9.19
N PRO A 259 13.75 14.21 8.33
CA PRO A 259 13.62 13.98 6.89
C PRO A 259 14.95 13.80 6.13
N GLN A 260 16.11 14.06 6.81
CA GLN A 260 17.43 13.76 6.27
C GLN A 260 17.80 12.27 6.37
N VAL A 261 17.09 11.47 7.17
CA VAL A 261 17.37 10.04 7.30
C VAL A 261 16.99 9.34 6.01
N THR A 262 17.91 8.53 5.49
CA THR A 262 17.81 7.81 4.21
C THR A 262 17.73 6.30 4.46
N ILE A 263 17.56 5.52 3.40
CA ILE A 263 17.46 4.06 3.49
C ILE A 263 18.42 3.43 2.46
N VAL A 264 18.87 2.21 2.73
CA VAL A 264 19.79 1.47 1.83
C VAL A 264 19.19 1.17 0.45
N PHE A 265 17.87 1.32 0.29
CA PHE A 265 17.17 1.13 -0.98
C PHE A 265 17.28 2.36 -1.90
N ASP A 266 17.70 3.53 -1.36
CA ASP A 266 17.88 4.73 -2.16
C ASP A 266 19.12 4.58 -3.08
N SER A 267 18.93 4.65 -4.39
CA SER A 267 20.03 4.60 -5.37
C SER A 267 20.93 5.84 -5.30
N ASP A 268 20.37 7.00 -4.96
CA ASP A 268 21.06 8.24 -4.58
C ASP A 268 20.45 8.81 -3.30
N SER A 269 20.99 8.42 -2.15
CA SER A 269 20.50 8.81 -0.83
C SER A 269 20.48 10.34 -0.62
N LYS A 270 21.45 11.07 -1.22
CA LYS A 270 21.49 12.55 -1.08
C LYS A 270 20.36 13.19 -1.85
N ALA A 271 20.13 12.76 -3.09
CA ALA A 271 19.02 13.23 -3.90
C ALA A 271 17.67 12.86 -3.26
N ALA A 272 17.49 11.62 -2.79
CA ALA A 272 16.29 11.16 -2.10
C ALA A 272 15.96 12.04 -0.88
N ALA A 273 16.95 12.35 -0.03
CA ALA A 273 16.77 13.24 1.12
C ALA A 273 16.37 14.67 0.72
N VAL A 274 16.91 15.20 -0.38
CA VAL A 274 16.55 16.52 -0.92
C VAL A 274 15.10 16.52 -1.37
N GLN A 275 14.69 15.52 -2.16
CA GLN A 275 13.30 15.43 -2.65
C GLN A 275 12.31 15.24 -1.51
N ARG A 276 12.62 14.39 -0.51
CA ARG A 276 11.80 14.21 0.68
C ARG A 276 11.58 15.51 1.43
N LYS A 277 12.67 16.25 1.73
CA LYS A 277 12.57 17.55 2.42
C LYS A 277 11.71 18.55 1.64
N LYS A 278 11.88 18.62 0.32
CA LYS A 278 11.10 19.50 -0.55
C LYS A 278 9.61 19.11 -0.52
N ALA A 279 9.28 17.83 -0.69
CA ALA A 279 7.90 17.36 -0.70
C ALA A 279 7.21 17.55 0.66
N PHE A 280 7.91 17.27 1.77
CA PHE A 280 7.37 17.50 3.12
C PHE A 280 7.11 18.97 3.40
N ALA A 281 8.04 19.84 3.03
CA ALA A 281 7.86 21.29 3.20
C ALA A 281 6.69 21.83 2.35
N ASP A 282 6.57 21.37 1.11
CA ASP A 282 5.49 21.77 0.21
C ASP A 282 4.12 21.30 0.75
N ALA A 283 4.02 20.04 1.16
CA ALA A 283 2.79 19.47 1.71
C ALA A 283 2.36 20.18 3.02
N ALA A 284 3.29 20.37 3.94
CA ALA A 284 3.00 21.05 5.21
C ALA A 284 2.65 22.53 5.02
N GLY A 285 3.30 23.20 4.06
CA GLY A 285 3.04 24.61 3.78
C GLY A 285 1.72 24.87 3.04
N LYS A 286 1.29 23.93 2.21
CA LYS A 286 0.06 24.05 1.40
C LYS A 286 -1.14 23.30 1.97
N GLY A 287 -0.94 22.37 2.89
CA GLY A 287 -1.98 21.64 3.61
C GLY A 287 -2.79 20.66 2.76
N TYR A 288 -2.31 20.24 1.59
CA TYR A 288 -2.99 19.25 0.76
C TYR A 288 -2.84 17.82 1.32
N ILE A 289 -3.67 16.89 0.85
CA ILE A 289 -3.63 15.49 1.23
C ILE A 289 -2.39 14.82 0.62
N VAL A 290 -1.74 13.97 1.40
CA VAL A 290 -0.65 13.10 0.93
C VAL A 290 -1.04 11.65 1.11
N GLY A 291 -0.54 10.80 0.22
CA GLY A 291 -0.61 9.35 0.33
C GLY A 291 0.78 8.74 0.08
N ALA A 292 1.13 7.67 0.77
CA ALA A 292 2.42 7.01 0.57
C ALA A 292 2.31 5.49 0.68
N ALA A 293 3.14 4.80 -0.10
CA ALA A 293 3.14 3.35 -0.18
C ALA A 293 3.40 2.70 1.19
N HIS A 294 4.28 3.29 2.00
CA HIS A 294 4.75 2.70 3.25
C HIS A 294 4.23 3.38 4.53
N LEU A 295 3.23 4.23 4.43
CA LEU A 295 2.50 4.68 5.60
C LEU A 295 1.52 3.59 6.09
N PRO A 296 1.27 3.48 7.41
CA PRO A 296 0.21 2.61 7.92
C PRO A 296 -1.10 2.84 7.16
N PHE A 297 -1.72 1.73 6.68
CA PHE A 297 -2.96 1.80 5.91
C PHE A 297 -4.05 2.66 6.61
N PRO A 298 -4.77 3.54 5.90
CA PRO A 298 -4.83 3.72 4.44
C PRO A 298 -3.70 4.58 3.85
N GLY A 299 -2.75 5.02 4.65
CA GLY A 299 -1.60 5.79 4.21
C GLY A 299 -1.91 7.21 3.73
N LEU A 300 -3.07 7.77 4.12
CA LEU A 300 -3.62 9.06 3.67
C LEU A 300 -3.74 10.05 4.82
N GLY A 301 -3.31 11.28 4.63
CA GLY A 301 -3.39 12.33 5.64
C GLY A 301 -2.76 13.65 5.21
N HIS A 302 -2.48 14.49 6.18
CA HIS A 302 -1.83 15.78 6.02
C HIS A 302 -0.50 15.80 6.74
N LEU A 303 0.42 16.68 6.32
CA LEU A 303 1.60 16.99 7.08
C LEU A 303 1.44 18.32 7.81
N ARG A 304 1.90 18.34 9.06
CA ARG A 304 2.08 19.56 9.85
C ARG A 304 3.55 19.71 10.23
N ALA A 305 4.12 20.90 10.02
CA ALA A 305 5.46 21.20 10.49
C ALA A 305 5.50 21.22 12.01
N GLU A 306 6.50 20.57 12.62
CA GLU A 306 6.70 20.52 14.08
C GLU A 306 8.19 20.53 14.42
N GLY A 307 8.65 21.62 15.04
CA GLY A 307 10.07 21.83 15.34
C GLY A 307 10.92 21.85 14.08
N LYS A 308 11.85 20.89 13.97
CA LYS A 308 12.72 20.72 12.78
C LYS A 308 12.23 19.63 11.81
N GLY A 309 11.11 19.01 12.12
CA GLY A 309 10.53 17.91 11.34
C GLY A 309 9.03 18.12 11.09
N TYR A 310 8.33 17.01 10.98
CA TYR A 310 6.92 16.98 10.62
C TYR A 310 6.17 15.94 11.45
N VAL A 311 4.85 16.12 11.53
CA VAL A 311 3.88 15.17 12.07
C VAL A 311 2.88 14.83 10.99
N PHE A 312 2.61 13.55 10.83
CA PHE A 312 1.55 13.05 9.98
C PHE A 312 0.22 13.07 10.73
N VAL A 313 -0.79 13.67 10.12
CA VAL A 313 -2.16 13.76 10.64
C VAL A 313 -3.05 12.94 9.71
N PRO A 314 -3.47 11.72 10.09
CA PRO A 314 -4.27 10.87 9.22
C PRO A 314 -5.62 11.49 8.89
N LEU A 315 -6.21 11.11 7.74
CA LEU A 315 -7.59 11.45 7.40
C LEU A 315 -8.57 10.72 8.34
N ASP A 316 -9.67 11.40 8.64
CA ASP A 316 -10.78 10.80 9.38
C ASP A 316 -11.50 9.75 8.52
N TYR A 317 -11.97 8.67 9.16
CA TYR A 317 -12.85 7.70 8.52
C TYR A 317 -14.28 8.27 8.49
N THR A 318 -14.74 8.64 7.30
CA THR A 318 -16.08 9.22 7.10
C THR A 318 -16.85 8.45 6.02
N PRO A 319 -18.18 8.46 6.03
CA PRO A 319 -18.96 7.99 4.90
C PRO A 319 -18.61 8.76 3.62
N VAL A 320 -18.57 8.08 2.49
CA VAL A 320 -18.44 8.72 1.17
C VAL A 320 -19.73 9.50 0.90
N LYS A 321 -19.60 10.78 0.60
CA LYS A 321 -20.73 11.68 0.35
C LYS A 321 -20.68 12.19 -1.07
#